data_f869643fc525decbf687267db4111953
#
_entry.id   f869643fc525decbf687267db4111953
#
_cell.length_a   1.000
_cell.length_b   1.000
_cell.length_c   1.000
_cell.angle_alpha   90.00
_cell.angle_beta   90.00
_cell.angle_gamma   90.00
#
_symmetry.space_group_name_H-M   'P 1'
#
loop_
_entity.id
_entity.type
_entity.pdbx_description
1 polymer ?
#
loop_
_entity_poly.entity_id
_entity_poly.type
_entity_poly.pdbx_seq_one_letter_code
_entity_poly.pdbx_strand_id
1 'polypeptide(L)'
;MDIVDSQVHSNVIGTDTTLAIMDAIGIQSVLVDEYLGPAENPSQLLPAYELPGGVFRPIGPNAEAAALAHPDRFAFLMRVSALDPRLDGWVEVLAASPHLKALRTVVFGDREVAAFKEGGFDRLFAAARRHGLPMFVTCPRMVPHLGPYARKFPDLQFVIDHCGAAFEAPRGRALIDDTVALAEYSNVALKWAHAPSFLSNQPYPFPDLEPLLAQALNAFGRELMMWESDYTVSRHRASWAEALFTMRHSPVLSADDKAWILGRTARNLLNWPAPEKPFSRRPLHPHRPGGAAPKFD
;
A
#
# COMPACT_ATOMS: atom_id res chain seq x y z
N MET A 1 7.75 -8.02 17.29
CA MET A 1 6.54 -7.43 16.67
C MET A 1 6.54 -7.88 15.22
N ASP A 2 5.45 -8.42 14.74
CA ASP A 2 5.26 -8.72 13.34
C ASP A 2 4.96 -7.40 12.59
N ILE A 3 5.86 -6.98 11.69
CA ILE A 3 5.76 -5.72 10.96
C ILE A 3 5.51 -6.05 9.50
N VAL A 4 4.42 -5.53 8.97
CA VAL A 4 4.02 -5.65 7.57
C VAL A 4 4.01 -4.25 6.96
N ASP A 5 4.81 -4.04 5.92
CA ASP A 5 4.66 -2.87 5.08
C ASP A 5 3.63 -3.16 3.99
N SER A 6 2.51 -2.46 4.02
CA SER A 6 1.39 -2.76 3.14
C SER A 6 1.51 -2.17 1.73
N GLN A 7 2.65 -1.59 1.38
CA GLN A 7 3.02 -1.28 -0.01
C GLN A 7 4.50 -0.93 -0.18
N VAL A 8 5.15 -1.67 -1.06
CA VAL A 8 6.43 -1.30 -1.68
C VAL A 8 6.41 -1.68 -3.16
N HIS A 9 7.26 -1.05 -3.95
CA HIS A 9 7.42 -1.38 -5.38
C HIS A 9 8.77 -2.10 -5.58
N SER A 10 8.78 -3.41 -5.37
CA SER A 10 10.01 -4.22 -5.40
C SER A 10 10.73 -4.21 -6.75
N ASN A 11 10.01 -3.97 -7.84
CA ASN A 11 10.58 -3.79 -9.18
C ASN A 11 11.53 -2.60 -9.29
N VAL A 12 11.43 -1.61 -8.39
CA VAL A 12 12.30 -0.42 -8.39
C VAL A 12 13.69 -0.74 -7.83
N ILE A 13 13.79 -1.67 -6.89
CA ILE A 13 15.05 -2.00 -6.20
C ILE A 13 15.41 -3.49 -6.25
N GLY A 14 14.52 -4.33 -6.78
CA GLY A 14 14.68 -5.78 -6.86
C GLY A 14 14.38 -6.53 -5.55
N THR A 15 14.08 -7.81 -5.68
CA THR A 15 13.64 -8.68 -4.57
C THR A 15 14.73 -8.84 -3.51
N ASP A 16 15.97 -9.12 -3.90
CA ASP A 16 17.09 -9.36 -2.98
C ASP A 16 17.42 -8.11 -2.16
N THR A 17 17.44 -6.95 -2.80
CA THR A 17 17.66 -5.67 -2.11
C THR A 17 16.53 -5.36 -1.14
N THR A 18 15.29 -5.62 -1.54
CA THR A 18 14.11 -5.48 -0.67
C THR A 18 14.24 -6.35 0.58
N LEU A 19 14.58 -7.63 0.41
CA LEU A 19 14.81 -8.57 1.53
C LEU A 19 15.92 -8.08 2.46
N ALA A 20 17.06 -7.66 1.90
CA ALA A 20 18.20 -7.20 2.70
C ALA A 20 17.84 -5.98 3.56
N ILE A 21 17.08 -5.04 3.03
CA ILE A 21 16.65 -3.86 3.79
C ILE A 21 15.60 -4.26 4.85
N MET A 22 14.61 -5.08 4.49
CA MET A 22 13.62 -5.60 5.46
C MET A 22 14.32 -6.24 6.65
N ASP A 23 15.32 -7.07 6.40
CA ASP A 23 16.09 -7.75 7.43
C ASP A 23 16.86 -6.76 8.32
N ALA A 24 17.43 -5.72 7.72
CA ALA A 24 18.18 -4.71 8.44
C ALA A 24 17.32 -3.88 9.40
N ILE A 25 16.09 -3.51 8.99
CA ILE A 25 15.22 -2.64 9.79
C ILE A 25 14.13 -3.39 10.56
N GLY A 26 13.99 -4.70 10.32
CA GLY A 26 13.09 -5.60 11.07
C GLY A 26 11.66 -5.64 10.55
N ILE A 27 11.46 -5.51 9.23
CA ILE A 27 10.18 -5.73 8.57
C ILE A 27 10.03 -7.22 8.26
N GLN A 28 8.93 -7.81 8.69
CA GLN A 28 8.64 -9.23 8.50
C GLN A 28 8.17 -9.52 7.09
N SER A 29 7.23 -8.75 6.58
CA SER A 29 6.63 -9.00 5.26
C SER A 29 6.26 -7.70 4.57
N VAL A 30 6.16 -7.75 3.25
CA VAL A 30 5.74 -6.62 2.42
C VAL A 30 4.66 -7.04 1.42
N LEU A 31 3.68 -6.18 1.23
CA LEU A 31 2.73 -6.28 0.13
C LEU A 31 3.30 -5.50 -1.06
N VAL A 32 3.52 -6.18 -2.18
CA VAL A 32 4.11 -5.57 -3.37
C VAL A 32 3.01 -5.03 -4.27
N ASP A 33 3.13 -3.75 -4.63
CA ASP A 33 2.43 -3.16 -5.78
C ASP A 33 3.45 -2.95 -6.90
N GLU A 34 3.27 -3.60 -8.03
CA GLU A 34 4.09 -3.26 -9.18
C GLU A 34 3.63 -1.93 -9.74
N TYR A 35 4.50 -0.94 -9.62
CA TYR A 35 4.23 0.41 -10.06
C TYR A 35 4.07 0.49 -11.58
N LEU A 36 2.98 1.11 -11.97
CA LEU A 36 2.66 1.40 -13.35
C LEU A 36 2.38 2.86 -13.48
N GLY A 37 3.22 3.48 -14.22
CA GLY A 37 2.85 4.76 -14.74
C GLY A 37 2.07 4.66 -16.05
N PRO A 38 1.52 5.78 -16.50
CA PRO A 38 1.01 5.88 -17.85
C PRO A 38 2.14 5.54 -18.84
N ALA A 39 1.80 4.84 -19.91
CA ALA A 39 2.75 4.45 -20.96
C ALA A 39 3.49 5.64 -21.58
N GLU A 40 2.94 6.82 -21.41
CA GLU A 40 3.50 8.10 -21.85
C GLU A 40 4.68 8.57 -21.00
N ASN A 41 4.92 7.97 -19.83
CA ASN A 41 6.07 8.31 -19.00
C ASN A 41 7.17 7.25 -19.13
N PRO A 42 8.18 7.47 -20.01
CA PRO A 42 9.25 6.49 -20.25
C PRO A 42 10.17 6.23 -19.06
N SER A 43 10.06 7.02 -17.98
CA SER A 43 10.78 6.77 -16.73
C SER A 43 10.14 5.67 -15.88
N GLN A 44 9.00 5.14 -16.29
CA GLN A 44 8.27 4.13 -15.55
C GLN A 44 8.57 2.75 -16.11
N LEU A 45 9.16 1.93 -15.26
CA LEU A 45 9.92 0.74 -15.60
C LEU A 45 9.07 -0.52 -15.89
N LEU A 46 7.73 -0.42 -15.89
CA LEU A 46 6.92 -1.61 -16.05
C LEU A 46 6.15 -1.65 -17.34
N PRO A 47 6.15 -2.81 -17.98
CA PRO A 47 5.33 -3.01 -19.16
C PRO A 47 3.85 -3.03 -18.76
N ALA A 48 3.10 -2.17 -19.40
CA ALA A 48 1.65 -2.27 -19.52
C ALA A 48 1.32 -2.34 -21.00
N TYR A 49 0.22 -2.98 -21.36
CA TYR A 49 -0.28 -2.85 -22.71
C TYR A 49 -1.62 -2.13 -22.73
N GLU A 50 -1.78 -1.35 -23.77
CA GLU A 50 -3.00 -0.60 -23.99
C GLU A 50 -4.09 -1.51 -24.54
N LEU A 51 -5.27 -1.39 -23.97
CA LEU A 51 -6.49 -2.03 -24.43
C LEU A 51 -7.34 -1.03 -25.23
N PRO A 52 -8.30 -1.50 -26.03
CA PRO A 52 -9.25 -0.63 -26.69
C PRO A 52 -9.87 0.40 -25.73
N GLY A 53 -9.88 1.66 -26.15
CA GLY A 53 -10.39 2.76 -25.33
C GLY A 53 -9.37 3.42 -24.41
N GLY A 54 -8.06 3.18 -24.61
CA GLY A 54 -6.99 3.82 -23.84
C GLY A 54 -6.86 3.31 -22.41
N VAL A 55 -7.33 2.10 -22.13
CA VAL A 55 -7.18 1.45 -20.83
C VAL A 55 -5.86 0.69 -20.78
N PHE A 56 -5.07 0.90 -19.75
CA PHE A 56 -3.82 0.18 -19.55
C PHE A 56 -4.02 -0.99 -18.60
N ARG A 57 -3.59 -2.17 -19.03
CA ARG A 57 -3.53 -3.37 -18.19
C ARG A 57 -2.10 -3.62 -17.76
N PRO A 58 -1.83 -3.63 -16.45
CA PRO A 58 -0.51 -3.96 -15.93
C PRO A 58 -0.10 -5.40 -16.22
N ILE A 59 1.21 -5.58 -16.35
CA ILE A 59 1.87 -6.89 -16.37
C ILE A 59 2.82 -6.90 -15.18
N GLY A 60 2.51 -7.69 -14.18
CA GLY A 60 3.23 -7.69 -12.91
C GLY A 60 3.85 -9.04 -12.54
N PRO A 61 4.76 -9.64 -13.36
CA PRO A 61 5.32 -10.95 -13.04
C PRO A 61 6.31 -10.92 -11.87
N ASN A 62 6.94 -9.77 -11.56
CA ASN A 62 7.99 -9.71 -10.54
C ASN A 62 7.43 -9.81 -9.11
N ALA A 63 6.27 -9.20 -8.85
CA ALA A 63 5.61 -9.28 -7.55
C ALA A 63 5.16 -10.71 -7.25
N GLU A 64 4.57 -11.39 -8.22
CA GLU A 64 4.18 -12.79 -8.08
C GLU A 64 5.41 -13.70 -7.96
N ALA A 65 6.46 -13.48 -8.73
CA ALA A 65 7.71 -14.25 -8.63
C ALA A 65 8.36 -14.08 -7.24
N ALA A 66 8.38 -12.88 -6.68
CA ALA A 66 8.87 -12.64 -5.33
C ALA A 66 8.03 -13.39 -4.28
N ALA A 67 6.71 -13.35 -4.41
CA ALA A 67 5.80 -14.04 -3.51
C ALA A 67 5.90 -15.57 -3.62
N LEU A 68 6.09 -16.11 -4.80
CA LEU A 68 6.34 -17.55 -5.01
C LEU A 68 7.68 -18.00 -4.41
N ALA A 69 8.74 -17.20 -4.56
CA ALA A 69 10.06 -17.52 -4.04
C ALA A 69 10.13 -17.37 -2.50
N HIS A 70 9.39 -16.43 -1.94
CA HIS A 70 9.43 -16.06 -0.51
C HIS A 70 8.02 -15.80 0.05
N PRO A 71 7.15 -16.83 0.14
CA PRO A 71 5.73 -16.66 0.50
C PRO A 71 5.50 -16.10 1.90
N ASP A 72 6.45 -16.29 2.82
CA ASP A 72 6.40 -15.74 4.18
C ASP A 72 6.79 -14.25 4.24
N ARG A 73 7.41 -13.75 3.18
CA ARG A 73 7.96 -12.39 3.13
C ARG A 73 7.20 -11.48 2.18
N PHE A 74 6.63 -12.03 1.11
CA PHE A 74 5.97 -11.28 0.06
C PHE A 74 4.56 -11.82 -0.20
N ALA A 75 3.66 -10.89 -0.41
CA ALA A 75 2.41 -11.07 -1.12
C ALA A 75 2.27 -9.88 -2.09
N PHE A 76 1.28 -9.87 -2.94
CA PHE A 76 1.10 -8.77 -3.86
C PHE A 76 -0.36 -8.32 -3.97
N LEU A 77 -0.54 -7.12 -4.42
CA LEU A 77 -1.79 -6.59 -4.94
C LEU A 77 -1.63 -6.29 -6.43
N MET A 78 -2.74 -6.22 -7.15
CA MET A 78 -2.73 -5.94 -8.57
C MET A 78 -3.65 -4.77 -8.91
N ARG A 79 -3.13 -3.86 -9.73
CA ARG A 79 -3.93 -2.74 -10.25
C ARG A 79 -4.89 -3.22 -11.33
N VAL A 80 -6.13 -2.76 -11.20
CA VAL A 80 -7.20 -3.06 -12.15
C VAL A 80 -7.96 -1.78 -12.46
N SER A 81 -8.18 -1.53 -13.74
CA SER A 81 -9.03 -0.42 -14.18
C SER A 81 -10.49 -0.84 -14.21
N ALA A 82 -11.37 0.00 -13.64
CA ALA A 82 -12.81 -0.19 -13.75
C ALA A 82 -13.30 -0.11 -15.20
N LEU A 83 -12.53 0.53 -16.07
CA LEU A 83 -12.84 0.71 -17.50
C LEU A 83 -12.32 -0.44 -18.39
N ASP A 84 -11.70 -1.48 -17.78
CA ASP A 84 -11.23 -2.63 -18.56
C ASP A 84 -12.41 -3.38 -19.21
N PRO A 85 -12.44 -3.52 -20.54
CA PRO A 85 -13.54 -4.19 -21.24
C PRO A 85 -13.67 -5.67 -20.87
N ARG A 86 -12.57 -6.31 -20.39
CA ARG A 86 -12.51 -7.71 -19.98
C ARG A 86 -12.34 -7.88 -18.48
N LEU A 87 -12.80 -6.91 -17.70
CA LEU A 87 -12.57 -6.81 -16.26
C LEU A 87 -12.85 -8.12 -15.50
N ASP A 88 -14.02 -8.73 -15.70
CA ASP A 88 -14.42 -9.93 -14.94
C ASP A 88 -13.46 -11.10 -15.15
N GLY A 89 -13.14 -11.41 -16.42
CA GLY A 89 -12.20 -12.47 -16.74
C GLY A 89 -10.77 -12.16 -16.29
N TRP A 90 -10.39 -10.87 -16.27
CA TRP A 90 -9.09 -10.47 -15.74
C TRP A 90 -9.02 -10.64 -14.22
N VAL A 91 -10.03 -10.22 -13.49
CA VAL A 91 -10.10 -10.44 -12.04
C VAL A 91 -10.12 -11.93 -11.68
N GLU A 92 -10.82 -12.75 -12.46
CA GLU A 92 -10.82 -14.20 -12.28
C GLU A 92 -9.41 -14.81 -12.42
N VAL A 93 -8.66 -14.40 -13.46
CA VAL A 93 -7.26 -14.82 -13.64
C VAL A 93 -6.38 -14.40 -12.49
N LEU A 94 -6.52 -13.17 -12.02
CA LEU A 94 -5.74 -12.66 -10.88
C LEU A 94 -6.07 -13.39 -9.58
N ALA A 95 -7.35 -13.64 -9.33
CA ALA A 95 -7.82 -14.32 -8.12
C ALA A 95 -7.39 -15.78 -8.02
N ALA A 96 -6.90 -16.39 -9.11
CA ALA A 96 -6.34 -17.74 -9.09
C ALA A 96 -4.99 -17.82 -8.36
N SER A 97 -4.27 -16.71 -8.18
CA SER A 97 -3.02 -16.70 -7.42
C SER A 97 -3.28 -16.66 -5.91
N PRO A 98 -2.77 -17.60 -5.11
CA PRO A 98 -2.92 -17.59 -3.66
C PRO A 98 -2.14 -16.46 -2.98
N HIS A 99 -1.20 -15.85 -3.69
CA HIS A 99 -0.36 -14.77 -3.20
C HIS A 99 -0.93 -13.39 -3.48
N LEU A 100 -1.95 -13.28 -4.34
CA LEU A 100 -2.73 -12.06 -4.50
C LEU A 100 -3.57 -11.83 -3.24
N LYS A 101 -3.43 -10.67 -2.61
CA LYS A 101 -4.14 -10.35 -1.37
C LYS A 101 -5.15 -9.23 -1.53
N ALA A 102 -5.04 -8.43 -2.57
CA ALA A 102 -5.97 -7.34 -2.84
C ALA A 102 -5.95 -6.94 -4.31
N LEU A 103 -7.00 -6.26 -4.72
CA LEU A 103 -6.99 -5.46 -5.95
C LEU A 103 -6.78 -4.00 -5.60
N ARG A 104 -6.24 -3.24 -6.53
CA ARG A 104 -6.06 -1.80 -6.41
C ARG A 104 -6.64 -1.08 -7.62
N THR A 105 -7.30 0.04 -7.38
CA THR A 105 -7.72 0.93 -8.46
C THR A 105 -7.29 2.35 -8.19
N VAL A 106 -7.09 3.10 -9.26
CA VAL A 106 -6.59 4.48 -9.20
C VAL A 106 -7.56 5.37 -9.97
N VAL A 107 -8.05 6.42 -9.32
CA VAL A 107 -9.00 7.37 -9.88
C VAL A 107 -8.23 8.65 -10.21
N PHE A 108 -7.66 8.66 -11.40
CA PHE A 108 -6.90 9.82 -11.86
C PHE A 108 -7.44 10.30 -13.19
N GLY A 109 -7.34 10.42 -14.18
CA GLY A 109 -7.82 10.94 -15.43
C GLY A 109 -9.28 11.38 -15.42
N ASP A 110 -9.65 12.23 -16.32
CA ASP A 110 -11.03 12.77 -16.39
C ASP A 110 -12.08 11.66 -16.55
N ARG A 111 -11.74 10.60 -17.29
CA ARG A 111 -12.63 9.46 -17.54
C ARG A 111 -12.88 8.64 -16.30
N GLU A 112 -11.82 8.31 -15.56
CA GLU A 112 -11.90 7.56 -14.30
C GLU A 112 -12.63 8.38 -13.24
N VAL A 113 -12.36 9.68 -13.15
CA VAL A 113 -13.03 10.60 -12.23
C VAL A 113 -14.52 10.70 -12.55
N ALA A 114 -14.89 10.87 -13.82
CA ALA A 114 -16.29 10.91 -14.24
C ALA A 114 -17.00 9.58 -13.91
N ALA A 115 -16.40 8.46 -14.33
CA ALA A 115 -16.94 7.13 -14.05
C ALA A 115 -17.10 6.86 -12.54
N PHE A 116 -16.11 7.26 -11.72
CA PHE A 116 -16.17 7.07 -10.27
C PHE A 116 -17.31 7.84 -9.62
N LYS A 117 -17.56 9.07 -10.06
CA LYS A 117 -18.68 9.89 -9.58
C LYS A 117 -20.04 9.34 -9.97
N GLU A 118 -20.14 8.66 -11.09
CA GLU A 118 -21.40 8.21 -11.71
C GLU A 118 -21.74 6.73 -11.45
N GLY A 119 -20.99 6.06 -10.56
CA GLY A 119 -21.23 4.65 -10.23
C GLY A 119 -20.56 3.66 -11.21
N GLY A 120 -19.71 4.13 -12.10
CA GLY A 120 -19.05 3.31 -13.12
C GLY A 120 -18.04 2.28 -12.56
N PHE A 121 -17.75 2.31 -11.27
CA PHE A 121 -16.87 1.33 -10.60
C PHE A 121 -17.62 0.12 -10.01
N ASP A 122 -18.96 0.11 -10.10
CA ASP A 122 -19.79 -0.99 -9.58
C ASP A 122 -19.35 -2.37 -10.07
N ARG A 123 -19.02 -2.50 -11.34
CA ARG A 123 -18.58 -3.76 -11.94
C ARG A 123 -17.27 -4.26 -11.33
N LEU A 124 -16.31 -3.35 -11.10
CA LEU A 124 -15.05 -3.68 -10.46
C LEU A 124 -15.26 -4.15 -9.02
N PHE A 125 -16.04 -3.39 -8.25
CA PHE A 125 -16.28 -3.70 -6.85
C PHE A 125 -17.12 -4.97 -6.69
N ALA A 126 -18.07 -5.22 -7.58
CA ALA A 126 -18.79 -6.49 -7.63
C ALA A 126 -17.87 -7.68 -7.97
N ALA A 127 -16.90 -7.49 -8.86
CA ALA A 127 -15.91 -8.51 -9.19
C ALA A 127 -14.99 -8.80 -8.01
N ALA A 128 -14.43 -7.78 -7.37
CA ALA A 128 -13.60 -7.91 -6.17
C ALA A 128 -14.34 -8.66 -5.05
N ARG A 129 -15.59 -8.26 -4.79
CA ARG A 129 -16.47 -8.90 -3.80
C ARG A 129 -16.70 -10.38 -4.07
N ARG A 130 -16.97 -10.77 -5.34
CA ARG A 130 -17.18 -12.18 -5.70
C ARG A 130 -16.00 -13.09 -5.37
N HIS A 131 -14.78 -12.54 -5.41
CA HIS A 131 -13.55 -13.27 -5.12
C HIS A 131 -13.03 -13.05 -3.69
N GLY A 132 -13.76 -12.31 -2.86
CA GLY A 132 -13.36 -11.99 -1.48
C GLY A 132 -12.08 -11.17 -1.39
N LEU A 133 -11.76 -10.38 -2.41
CA LEU A 133 -10.55 -9.57 -2.47
C LEU A 133 -10.81 -8.15 -1.98
N PRO A 134 -10.10 -7.67 -0.95
CA PRO A 134 -10.12 -6.27 -0.56
C PRO A 134 -9.78 -5.34 -1.71
N MET A 135 -10.36 -4.14 -1.68
CA MET A 135 -10.21 -3.15 -2.73
C MET A 135 -9.46 -1.91 -2.22
N PHE A 136 -8.22 -1.74 -2.65
CA PHE A 136 -7.43 -0.55 -2.38
C PHE A 136 -7.80 0.54 -3.39
N VAL A 137 -8.14 1.73 -2.88
CA VAL A 137 -8.66 2.82 -3.71
C VAL A 137 -7.81 4.06 -3.54
N THR A 138 -7.06 4.40 -4.59
CA THR A 138 -6.34 5.67 -4.70
C THR A 138 -7.26 6.67 -5.41
N CYS A 139 -7.88 7.55 -4.66
CA CYS A 139 -8.86 8.51 -5.19
C CYS A 139 -8.64 9.93 -4.62
N PRO A 140 -7.47 10.55 -4.86
CA PRO A 140 -7.17 11.87 -4.32
C PRO A 140 -8.21 12.89 -4.76
N ARG A 141 -8.69 13.72 -3.81
CA ARG A 141 -9.79 14.68 -3.99
C ARG A 141 -11.17 14.06 -4.30
N MET A 142 -11.24 12.73 -4.45
CA MET A 142 -12.49 12.01 -4.73
C MET A 142 -12.94 11.15 -3.55
N VAL A 143 -12.25 11.23 -2.41
CA VAL A 143 -12.52 10.43 -1.22
C VAL A 143 -14.00 10.40 -0.81
N PRO A 144 -14.74 11.51 -0.76
CA PRO A 144 -16.17 11.47 -0.40
C PRO A 144 -17.03 10.62 -1.35
N HIS A 145 -16.61 10.45 -2.60
CA HIS A 145 -17.33 9.60 -3.57
C HIS A 145 -17.16 8.11 -3.34
N LEU A 146 -16.29 7.69 -2.41
CA LEU A 146 -16.17 6.28 -2.01
C LEU A 146 -17.34 5.86 -1.09
N GLY A 147 -17.89 6.77 -0.29
CA GLY A 147 -18.96 6.47 0.65
C GLY A 147 -20.19 5.78 0.03
N PRO A 148 -20.75 6.26 -1.10
CA PRO A 148 -21.83 5.57 -1.80
C PRO A 148 -21.51 4.11 -2.17
N TYR A 149 -20.27 3.82 -2.58
CA TYR A 149 -19.83 2.45 -2.88
C TYR A 149 -19.68 1.61 -1.60
N ALA A 150 -19.11 2.17 -0.54
CA ALA A 150 -19.00 1.47 0.74
C ALA A 150 -20.37 1.04 1.27
N ARG A 151 -21.37 1.91 1.14
CA ARG A 151 -22.76 1.59 1.50
C ARG A 151 -23.39 0.54 0.58
N LYS A 152 -23.08 0.57 -0.71
CA LYS A 152 -23.62 -0.35 -1.72
C LYS A 152 -23.04 -1.76 -1.61
N PHE A 153 -21.77 -1.86 -1.18
CA PHE A 153 -21.01 -3.11 -1.06
C PHE A 153 -20.55 -3.31 0.40
N PRO A 154 -21.48 -3.52 1.36
CA PRO A 154 -21.14 -3.54 2.79
C PRO A 154 -20.26 -4.71 3.21
N ASP A 155 -20.20 -5.76 2.42
CA ASP A 155 -19.39 -6.97 2.58
C ASP A 155 -18.08 -6.94 1.78
N LEU A 156 -17.76 -5.85 1.07
CA LEU A 156 -16.48 -5.60 0.45
C LEU A 156 -15.61 -4.73 1.36
N GLN A 157 -14.41 -5.19 1.70
CA GLN A 157 -13.44 -4.37 2.41
C GLN A 157 -12.80 -3.36 1.46
N PHE A 158 -13.02 -2.08 1.72
CA PHE A 158 -12.32 -0.98 1.07
C PHE A 158 -11.13 -0.53 1.91
N VAL A 159 -10.06 -0.12 1.26
CA VAL A 159 -8.89 0.48 1.89
C VAL A 159 -8.55 1.77 1.17
N ILE A 160 -8.62 2.90 1.87
CA ILE A 160 -8.23 4.19 1.32
C ILE A 160 -6.71 4.27 1.26
N ASP A 161 -6.17 4.41 0.05
CA ASP A 161 -4.73 4.56 -0.16
C ASP A 161 -4.24 5.96 0.22
N HIS A 162 -2.98 6.03 0.67
CA HIS A 162 -2.20 7.27 0.83
C HIS A 162 -2.90 8.35 1.67
N CYS A 163 -3.55 7.93 2.76
CA CYS A 163 -4.34 8.82 3.62
C CYS A 163 -5.47 9.57 2.89
N GLY A 164 -5.88 9.12 1.70
CA GLY A 164 -6.79 9.88 0.83
C GLY A 164 -6.21 11.19 0.32
N ALA A 165 -4.91 11.44 0.59
CA ALA A 165 -4.26 12.73 0.33
C ALA A 165 -4.09 12.98 -1.17
N ALA A 166 -4.13 14.26 -1.54
CA ALA A 166 -3.66 14.70 -2.85
C ALA A 166 -2.13 14.60 -2.92
N PHE A 167 -1.61 14.20 -4.07
CA PHE A 167 -0.16 14.11 -4.30
C PHE A 167 0.58 15.45 -4.32
N GLU A 168 -0.06 16.53 -3.88
CA GLU A 168 0.48 17.88 -3.84
C GLU A 168 0.58 18.34 -2.38
N ALA A 169 1.78 18.26 -1.80
CA ALA A 169 2.03 18.91 -0.53
C ALA A 169 1.95 20.45 -0.68
N PRO A 170 1.40 21.20 0.28
CA PRO A 170 0.84 20.81 1.58
C PRO A 170 -0.69 20.57 1.58
N ARG A 171 -1.31 20.50 0.42
CA ARG A 171 -2.78 20.41 0.26
C ARG A 171 -3.36 19.10 0.80
N GLY A 172 -2.54 18.06 0.94
CA GLY A 172 -2.97 16.79 1.51
C GLY A 172 -3.56 16.92 2.92
N ARG A 173 -3.03 17.85 3.75
CA ARG A 173 -3.54 18.08 5.11
C ARG A 173 -4.98 18.56 5.15
N ALA A 174 -5.37 19.42 4.21
CA ALA A 174 -6.73 19.94 4.14
C ALA A 174 -7.79 18.90 3.76
N LEU A 175 -7.34 17.74 3.24
CA LEU A 175 -8.24 16.66 2.80
C LEU A 175 -8.37 15.52 3.82
N ILE A 176 -7.67 15.61 4.96
CA ILE A 176 -7.73 14.55 5.98
C ILE A 176 -9.14 14.41 6.57
N ASP A 177 -9.87 15.51 6.69
CA ASP A 177 -11.24 15.51 7.23
C ASP A 177 -12.20 14.73 6.34
N ASP A 178 -12.08 14.84 5.01
CA ASP A 178 -12.85 14.03 4.05
C ASP A 178 -12.56 12.55 4.20
N THR A 179 -11.29 12.21 4.48
CA THR A 179 -10.85 10.83 4.71
C THR A 179 -11.40 10.31 6.04
N VAL A 180 -11.27 11.09 7.09
CA VAL A 180 -11.75 10.74 8.44
C VAL A 180 -13.27 10.55 8.47
N ALA A 181 -14.03 11.32 7.69
CA ALA A 181 -15.47 11.16 7.57
C ALA A 181 -15.90 9.75 7.08
N LEU A 182 -15.05 9.07 6.30
CA LEU A 182 -15.35 7.71 5.82
C LEU A 182 -15.23 6.63 6.90
N ALA A 183 -14.76 6.95 8.09
CA ALA A 183 -14.77 6.04 9.23
C ALA A 183 -16.20 5.69 9.71
N GLU A 184 -17.21 6.40 9.24
CA GLU A 184 -18.62 6.01 9.44
C GLU A 184 -18.99 4.65 8.83
N TYR A 185 -18.20 4.20 7.82
CA TYR A 185 -18.41 2.91 7.15
C TYR A 185 -17.48 1.85 7.74
N SER A 186 -18.05 0.84 8.39
CA SER A 186 -17.30 -0.24 9.05
C SER A 186 -16.46 -1.11 8.10
N ASN A 187 -16.74 -1.04 6.80
CA ASN A 187 -16.01 -1.75 5.75
C ASN A 187 -14.99 -0.86 5.03
N VAL A 188 -14.65 0.30 5.60
CA VAL A 188 -13.61 1.19 5.08
C VAL A 188 -12.46 1.25 6.06
N ALA A 189 -11.27 0.89 5.61
CA ALA A 189 -10.02 1.02 6.35
C ALA A 189 -9.15 2.12 5.75
N LEU A 190 -8.23 2.62 6.54
CA LEU A 190 -7.27 3.64 6.15
C LEU A 190 -5.87 3.05 6.05
N LYS A 191 -5.19 3.30 4.94
CA LYS A 191 -3.76 3.08 4.81
C LYS A 191 -3.01 4.37 5.12
N TRP A 192 -2.34 4.37 6.28
CA TRP A 192 -1.47 5.46 6.72
C TRP A 192 -0.16 5.40 5.95
N ALA A 193 -0.16 6.07 4.81
CA ALA A 193 0.82 5.93 3.77
C ALA A 193 1.29 7.27 3.24
N HIS A 194 2.53 7.36 2.81
CA HIS A 194 3.14 8.58 2.27
C HIS A 194 3.01 9.81 3.20
N ALA A 195 2.64 9.61 4.45
CA ALA A 195 2.41 10.72 5.37
C ALA A 195 3.57 11.74 5.43
N PRO A 196 4.86 11.30 5.48
CA PRO A 196 5.98 12.23 5.40
C PRO A 196 6.03 13.06 4.13
N SER A 197 5.54 12.52 3.00
CA SER A 197 5.61 13.18 1.70
C SER A 197 4.44 14.13 1.44
N PHE A 198 3.22 13.75 1.86
CA PHE A 198 2.01 14.47 1.48
C PHE A 198 1.42 15.31 2.60
N LEU A 199 1.70 14.97 3.85
CA LEU A 199 1.09 15.61 5.01
C LEU A 199 2.07 16.42 5.85
N SER A 200 3.40 16.17 5.75
CA SER A 200 4.39 16.87 6.56
C SER A 200 5.15 17.94 5.79
N ASN A 201 5.39 19.06 6.48
CA ASN A 201 6.29 20.12 6.05
C ASN A 201 7.61 20.12 6.83
N GLN A 202 7.77 19.21 7.82
CA GLN A 202 8.92 19.19 8.71
C GLN A 202 9.88 18.04 8.36
N PRO A 203 11.16 18.14 8.73
CA PRO A 203 12.09 17.05 8.64
C PRO A 203 11.73 15.91 9.61
N TYR A 204 12.35 14.74 9.43
CA TYR A 204 12.28 13.66 10.40
C TYR A 204 12.58 14.18 11.83
N PRO A 205 11.81 13.78 12.84
CA PRO A 205 10.80 12.73 12.89
C PRO A 205 9.36 13.16 12.50
N PHE A 206 9.17 14.23 11.76
CA PHE A 206 7.87 14.70 11.25
C PHE A 206 6.82 14.97 12.35
N PRO A 207 7.13 15.82 13.35
CA PRO A 207 6.26 15.98 14.52
C PRO A 207 4.88 16.57 14.19
N ASP A 208 4.74 17.23 13.06
CA ASP A 208 3.47 17.77 12.57
C ASP A 208 2.50 16.71 12.04
N LEU A 209 2.93 15.44 11.95
CA LEU A 209 2.06 14.30 11.64
C LEU A 209 1.30 13.76 12.86
N GLU A 210 1.80 13.98 14.08
CA GLU A 210 1.22 13.39 15.29
C GLU A 210 -0.25 13.77 15.53
N PRO A 211 -0.68 15.05 15.38
CA PRO A 211 -2.08 15.40 15.52
C PRO A 211 -2.97 14.74 14.46
N LEU A 212 -2.48 14.59 13.22
CA LEU A 212 -3.24 13.96 12.13
C LEU A 212 -3.34 12.44 12.33
N LEU A 213 -2.28 11.82 12.81
CA LEU A 213 -2.27 10.40 13.17
C LEU A 213 -3.25 10.11 14.31
N ALA A 214 -3.27 10.98 15.35
CA ALA A 214 -4.22 10.88 16.44
C ALA A 214 -5.67 11.03 15.95
N GLN A 215 -5.93 11.99 15.07
CA GLN A 215 -7.26 12.20 14.48
C GLN A 215 -7.71 10.96 13.68
N ALA A 216 -6.86 10.40 12.83
CA ALA A 216 -7.15 9.21 12.05
C ALA A 216 -7.38 7.98 12.97
N LEU A 217 -6.54 7.79 13.99
CA LEU A 217 -6.68 6.70 14.95
C LEU A 217 -7.99 6.78 15.73
N ASN A 218 -8.37 7.98 16.17
CA ASN A 218 -9.63 8.18 16.90
C ASN A 218 -10.86 7.89 16.03
N ALA A 219 -10.77 8.13 14.73
CA ALA A 219 -11.88 7.89 13.81
C ALA A 219 -12.00 6.42 13.37
N PHE A 220 -10.94 5.85 12.83
CA PHE A 220 -10.95 4.50 12.27
C PHE A 220 -10.73 3.40 13.32
N GLY A 221 -10.05 3.72 14.42
CA GLY A 221 -9.51 2.72 15.32
C GLY A 221 -8.34 1.93 14.69
N ARG A 222 -7.54 1.31 15.55
CA ARG A 222 -6.33 0.58 15.13
C ARG A 222 -6.59 -0.62 14.22
N GLU A 223 -7.77 -1.22 14.32
CA GLU A 223 -8.14 -2.42 13.57
C GLU A 223 -8.51 -2.14 12.11
N LEU A 224 -8.79 -0.87 11.79
CA LEU A 224 -9.06 -0.38 10.45
C LEU A 224 -7.97 0.59 9.95
N MET A 225 -6.80 0.60 10.58
CA MET A 225 -5.64 1.35 10.11
C MET A 225 -4.47 0.42 9.84
N MET A 226 -3.84 0.52 8.67
CA MET A 226 -2.59 -0.17 8.35
C MET A 226 -1.52 0.80 7.90
N TRP A 227 -0.28 0.49 8.26
CA TRP A 227 0.88 1.27 7.86
C TRP A 227 1.43 0.84 6.52
N GLU A 228 1.92 1.81 5.77
CA GLU A 228 2.74 1.61 4.59
C GLU A 228 3.84 2.66 4.51
N SER A 229 4.99 2.29 3.97
CA SER A 229 6.07 3.24 3.70
C SER A 229 5.98 3.86 2.32
N ASP A 230 5.63 3.07 1.34
CA ASP A 230 5.82 3.33 -0.09
C ASP A 230 7.19 3.97 -0.39
N TYR A 231 8.20 3.51 0.37
CA TYR A 231 9.54 4.08 0.40
C TYR A 231 10.18 4.11 -0.99
N THR A 232 9.89 3.14 -1.82
CA THR A 232 10.45 3.06 -3.17
C THR A 232 10.10 4.26 -4.06
N VAL A 233 8.96 4.90 -3.80
CA VAL A 233 8.51 6.14 -4.46
C VAL A 233 8.84 7.37 -3.61
N SER A 234 8.68 7.27 -2.29
CA SER A 234 8.81 8.40 -1.36
C SER A 234 10.23 8.62 -0.81
N ARG A 235 11.23 7.86 -1.27
CA ARG A 235 12.63 7.88 -0.78
C ARG A 235 13.33 9.24 -0.86
N HIS A 236 12.83 10.15 -1.67
CA HIS A 236 13.33 11.53 -1.73
C HIS A 236 12.93 12.35 -0.49
N ARG A 237 11.98 11.88 0.30
CA ARG A 237 11.46 12.56 1.48
C ARG A 237 11.82 11.85 2.78
N ALA A 238 11.75 10.54 2.81
CA ALA A 238 12.08 9.70 3.96
C ALA A 238 12.70 8.39 3.51
N SER A 239 13.71 7.92 4.22
CA SER A 239 14.19 6.55 4.09
C SER A 239 13.14 5.56 4.63
N TRP A 240 13.26 4.29 4.25
CA TRP A 240 12.36 3.25 4.78
C TRP A 240 12.43 3.14 6.31
N ALA A 241 13.63 3.25 6.86
CA ALA A 241 13.83 3.26 8.30
C ALA A 241 13.15 4.46 8.99
N GLU A 242 13.29 5.67 8.45
CA GLU A 242 12.63 6.85 8.99
C GLU A 242 11.10 6.73 8.94
N ALA A 243 10.54 6.26 7.83
CA ALA A 243 9.11 6.02 7.72
C ALA A 243 8.59 5.02 8.78
N LEU A 244 9.33 3.91 9.00
CA LEU A 244 9.00 2.95 10.04
C LEU A 244 9.18 3.51 11.46
N PHE A 245 10.29 4.19 11.71
CA PHE A 245 10.62 4.66 13.07
C PHE A 245 9.73 5.82 13.50
N THR A 246 9.23 6.64 12.59
CA THR A 246 8.18 7.63 12.88
C THR A 246 6.98 6.94 13.55
N MET A 247 6.51 5.83 13.01
CA MET A 247 5.40 5.07 13.59
C MET A 247 5.80 4.36 14.90
N ARG A 248 6.96 3.73 14.94
CA ARG A 248 7.43 2.99 16.12
C ARG A 248 7.68 3.88 17.33
N HIS A 249 8.13 5.11 17.11
CA HIS A 249 8.47 6.06 18.18
C HIS A 249 7.37 7.10 18.43
N SER A 250 6.27 7.06 17.65
CA SER A 250 5.15 7.98 17.85
C SER A 250 4.64 7.91 19.30
N PRO A 251 4.52 9.06 19.98
CA PRO A 251 4.00 9.15 21.33
C PRO A 251 2.48 8.99 21.41
N VAL A 252 1.76 9.18 20.29
CA VAL A 252 0.29 9.05 20.27
C VAL A 252 -0.17 7.60 20.13
N LEU A 253 0.72 6.67 19.76
CA LEU A 253 0.41 5.26 19.61
C LEU A 253 0.83 4.48 20.87
N SER A 254 -0.12 3.77 21.48
CA SER A 254 0.19 2.77 22.49
C SER A 254 0.96 1.57 21.89
N ALA A 255 1.50 0.71 22.72
CA ALA A 255 2.18 -0.52 22.25
C ALA A 255 1.24 -1.44 21.46
N ASP A 256 -0.03 -1.48 21.83
CA ASP A 256 -1.04 -2.30 21.14
C ASP A 256 -1.48 -1.65 19.84
N ASP A 257 -1.64 -0.31 19.77
CA ASP A 257 -1.90 0.40 18.51
C ASP A 257 -0.77 0.14 17.49
N LYS A 258 0.48 0.22 17.94
CA LYS A 258 1.65 -0.11 17.09
C LYS A 258 1.60 -1.55 16.57
N ALA A 259 1.21 -2.51 17.42
CA ALA A 259 1.11 -3.90 16.99
C ALA A 259 0.01 -4.12 15.94
N TRP A 260 -1.10 -3.40 16.07
CA TRP A 260 -2.17 -3.44 15.08
C TRP A 260 -1.77 -2.74 13.79
N ILE A 261 -1.49 -1.47 13.84
CA ILE A 261 -1.26 -0.62 12.67
C ILE A 261 -0.05 -1.10 11.86
N LEU A 262 1.02 -1.55 12.54
CA LEU A 262 2.25 -2.01 11.86
C LEU A 262 2.17 -3.47 11.36
N GLY A 263 1.11 -4.22 11.68
CA GLY A 263 1.08 -5.61 11.22
C GLY A 263 -0.29 -6.28 11.28
N ARG A 264 -0.93 -6.38 12.45
CA ARG A 264 -2.14 -7.19 12.64
C ARG A 264 -3.28 -6.78 11.71
N THR A 265 -3.47 -5.48 11.48
CA THR A 265 -4.52 -4.97 10.58
C THR A 265 -4.33 -5.46 9.16
N ALA A 266 -3.09 -5.36 8.62
CA ALA A 266 -2.80 -5.89 7.29
C ALA A 266 -3.02 -7.40 7.23
N ARG A 267 -2.58 -8.16 8.26
CA ARG A 267 -2.81 -9.61 8.33
C ARG A 267 -4.29 -9.98 8.28
N ASN A 268 -5.09 -9.28 9.08
CA ASN A 268 -6.53 -9.55 9.19
C ASN A 268 -7.29 -9.15 7.91
N LEU A 269 -7.13 -7.91 7.46
CA LEU A 269 -7.90 -7.39 6.34
C LEU A 269 -7.54 -8.07 5.00
N LEU A 270 -6.29 -8.55 4.88
CA LEU A 270 -5.80 -9.21 3.66
C LEU A 270 -5.89 -10.74 3.73
N ASN A 271 -6.43 -11.30 4.80
CA ASN A 271 -6.43 -12.74 5.04
C ASN A 271 -5.03 -13.35 4.77
N TRP A 272 -4.01 -12.70 5.33
CA TRP A 272 -2.60 -13.06 5.15
C TRP A 272 -2.00 -13.49 6.47
N PRO A 273 -1.96 -14.78 6.80
CA PRO A 273 -1.49 -15.26 8.09
C PRO A 273 -0.04 -14.84 8.34
N ALA A 274 0.27 -14.57 9.61
CA ALA A 274 1.65 -14.36 10.01
C ALA A 274 2.44 -15.66 9.81
N PRO A 275 3.74 -15.59 9.45
CA PRO A 275 4.56 -16.77 9.30
C PRO A 275 4.72 -17.49 10.66
N GLU A 276 4.72 -18.82 10.64
CA GLU A 276 4.89 -19.64 11.84
C GLU A 276 6.22 -19.35 12.57
N LYS A 277 7.25 -19.04 11.80
CA LYS A 277 8.58 -18.66 12.31
C LYS A 277 8.87 -17.23 11.88
N PRO A 278 8.73 -16.25 12.79
CA PRO A 278 9.15 -14.89 12.49
C PRO A 278 10.61 -14.87 12.06
N PHE A 279 10.92 -14.02 11.10
CA PHE A 279 12.30 -13.81 10.70
C PHE A 279 13.11 -13.38 11.92
N SER A 280 14.13 -14.18 12.27
CA SER A 280 15.11 -13.80 13.25
C SER A 280 16.26 -13.09 12.50
N ARG A 281 16.59 -11.85 12.91
CA ARG A 281 17.78 -11.18 12.40
C ARG A 281 18.94 -12.17 12.44
N ARG A 282 19.51 -12.53 11.28
CA ARG A 282 20.85 -13.14 11.30
C ARG A 282 21.77 -12.11 11.94
N PRO A 283 22.50 -12.45 13.01
CA PRO A 283 23.53 -11.55 13.49
C PRO A 283 24.40 -11.23 12.28
N LEU A 284 24.59 -9.94 12.00
CA LEU A 284 25.65 -9.52 11.06
C LEU A 284 26.88 -10.27 11.55
N HIS A 285 27.45 -11.15 10.74
CA HIS A 285 28.66 -11.87 11.12
C HIS A 285 29.64 -10.82 11.63
N PRO A 286 30.15 -10.96 12.86
CA PRO A 286 31.16 -10.04 13.34
C PRO A 286 32.26 -10.05 12.28
N HIS A 287 32.62 -8.88 11.80
CA HIS A 287 33.74 -8.69 10.88
C HIS A 287 34.85 -9.61 11.35
N ARG A 288 35.25 -10.61 10.57
CA ARG A 288 36.42 -11.40 10.91
C ARG A 288 37.59 -10.41 10.96
N PRO A 289 38.20 -10.17 12.12
CA PRO A 289 39.38 -9.33 12.17
C PRO A 289 40.42 -10.02 11.29
N GLY A 290 40.82 -9.45 10.16
CA GLY A 290 41.86 -10.00 9.29
C GLY A 290 41.48 -10.15 7.82
N GLY A 291 40.29 -9.82 7.37
CA GLY A 291 39.99 -9.72 5.92
C GLY A 291 40.60 -8.42 5.37
N ALA A 292 41.61 -8.52 4.48
CA ALA A 292 42.09 -7.35 3.76
C ALA A 292 40.96 -6.69 3.00
N ALA A 293 40.85 -5.37 3.10
CA ALA A 293 39.88 -4.61 2.30
C ALA A 293 40.13 -4.88 0.80
N PRO A 294 39.08 -5.06 -0.02
CA PRO A 294 39.25 -5.19 -1.43
C PRO A 294 39.94 -3.94 -1.96
N LYS A 295 41.05 -4.11 -2.65
CA LYS A 295 41.70 -3.03 -3.41
C LYS A 295 40.83 -2.83 -4.65
N PHE A 296 40.22 -1.67 -4.75
CA PHE A 296 39.64 -1.20 -6.01
C PHE A 296 40.82 -0.58 -6.82
N ASP A 297 41.24 -1.25 -7.89
CA ASP A 297 42.13 -0.69 -8.91
C ASP A 297 41.29 0.15 -9.88
#